data_e359ed84c82315658c4a5100c70e369a
#
_entry.id   e359ed84c82315658c4a5100c70e369a
#
_cell.length_a   1.000
_cell.length_b   1.000
_cell.length_c   1.000
_cell.angle_alpha   90.00
_cell.angle_beta   90.00
_cell.angle_gamma   90.00
#
_symmetry.space_group_name_H-M   'P 1'
#
loop_
_entity.id
_entity.type
_entity.pdbx_description
1 polymer ?
#
loop_
_entity_poly.entity_id
_entity_poly.type
_entity_poly.pdbx_seq_one_letter_code
_entity_poly.pdbx_strand_id
1 'polypeptide(L)'
;MQNTSCAADFLLHEPSKLRTISNFIDGKFVETSENLVSVNPATGEEWLKLPRSKAAEVDQAVAAADRAFPAWSATSVQHRSRLLNKVADIIEENLEEFARLESKDQGKPIYLAKAIDIPRCVHNFRFFATAILHHTNPSVIQKEPVEAVNYVKSDPIGVAGLISPWNLPLYLITSATAWVLMHAFVEAGFPAGVVNMVIGTGPEAGEPLVTDPRVPIISFTGSTVIGKKIGALAAPLNKKVSLEMGGKNACIVFPSVDLDEVVPTITRSCFINQGEICLCSSRLYVHREIFDEFCFKLVEKAKEMTVGDPEENKTLGALVSDVHFQKVTSYIDLAKEENCEILCGGVPSIEGKCSNGYFVSPTVVTNVKATSRLLNEEIFGPVVCVVPFDTRDEAIEKANAVPYGLSASVWSKNVDEIHATASALRVGTVWCNCWLVRELNMPFGGTKDSGMGREGAADSIHFFTEQKTICVKIN
;
A
#
# COMPACT_ATOMS: atom_id res chain seq x y z
N MET A 1 26.64 -11.94 6.38
CA MET A 1 26.39 -11.01 5.27
C MET A 1 26.63 -9.61 5.81
N GLN A 2 27.44 -8.83 5.12
CA GLN A 2 28.01 -7.63 5.74
C GLN A 2 27.40 -6.32 5.20
N ASN A 3 26.71 -6.36 4.04
CA ASN A 3 26.03 -5.20 3.46
C ASN A 3 24.80 -5.59 2.66
N THR A 4 24.06 -4.58 2.20
CA THR A 4 22.77 -4.72 1.46
C THR A 4 22.94 -5.48 0.15
N SER A 5 23.96 -5.17 -0.64
CA SER A 5 24.25 -5.85 -1.91
C SER A 5 24.52 -7.35 -1.72
N CYS A 6 25.35 -7.74 -0.75
CA CYS A 6 25.59 -9.15 -0.44
C CYS A 6 24.34 -9.89 0.02
N ALA A 7 23.44 -9.22 0.74
CA ALA A 7 22.18 -9.81 1.17
C ALA A 7 21.21 -10.04 0.01
N ALA A 8 21.13 -9.09 -0.93
CA ALA A 8 20.34 -9.22 -2.15
C ALA A 8 20.90 -10.33 -3.05
N ASP A 9 22.20 -10.34 -3.28
CA ASP A 9 22.89 -11.39 -4.04
C ASP A 9 22.65 -12.79 -3.46
N PHE A 10 22.66 -12.93 -2.13
CA PHE A 10 22.35 -14.19 -1.47
C PHE A 10 20.97 -14.73 -1.85
N LEU A 11 19.98 -13.86 -2.03
CA LEU A 11 18.61 -14.27 -2.42
C LEU A 11 18.46 -14.49 -3.92
N LEU A 12 19.20 -13.75 -4.75
CA LEU A 12 19.06 -13.76 -6.21
C LEU A 12 19.91 -14.84 -6.89
N HIS A 13 21.10 -15.13 -6.38
CA HIS A 13 22.00 -16.09 -6.99
C HIS A 13 21.79 -17.53 -6.47
N GLU A 14 21.97 -18.52 -7.35
CA GLU A 14 21.69 -19.95 -7.16
C GLU A 14 20.20 -20.28 -6.98
N PRO A 15 19.37 -20.16 -8.03
CA PRO A 15 17.93 -20.38 -7.97
C PRO A 15 17.51 -21.83 -7.64
N SER A 16 18.43 -22.80 -7.71
CA SER A 16 18.15 -24.22 -7.42
C SER A 16 18.11 -24.56 -5.92
N LYS A 17 18.50 -23.63 -5.03
CA LYS A 17 18.55 -23.86 -3.58
C LYS A 17 17.56 -22.96 -2.86
N LEU A 18 16.62 -23.59 -2.15
CA LEU A 18 15.67 -22.91 -1.29
C LEU A 18 16.41 -22.13 -0.19
N ARG A 19 16.34 -20.79 -0.25
CA ARG A 19 17.00 -19.91 0.72
C ARG A 19 16.15 -19.76 1.97
N THR A 20 16.79 -19.44 3.10
CA THR A 20 16.10 -19.12 4.35
C THR A 20 16.48 -17.72 4.79
N ILE A 21 15.50 -16.88 5.09
CA ILE A 21 15.70 -15.60 5.77
C ILE A 21 15.31 -15.73 7.24
N SER A 22 15.65 -14.72 8.00
CA SER A 22 15.48 -14.68 9.46
C SER A 22 14.72 -13.43 9.89
N ASN A 23 14.23 -13.41 11.13
CA ASN A 23 13.82 -12.17 11.77
C ASN A 23 15.02 -11.23 11.97
N PHE A 24 14.74 -9.94 12.16
CA PHE A 24 15.74 -8.96 12.59
C PHE A 24 15.31 -8.37 13.93
N ILE A 25 16.03 -8.71 15.00
CA ILE A 25 15.67 -8.32 16.36
C ILE A 25 16.95 -7.84 17.09
N ASP A 26 16.87 -6.66 17.70
CA ASP A 26 17.95 -6.08 18.49
C ASP A 26 19.30 -5.99 17.72
N GLY A 27 19.22 -5.58 16.44
CA GLY A 27 20.36 -5.45 15.55
C GLY A 27 20.94 -6.78 15.04
N LYS A 28 20.25 -7.91 15.23
CA LYS A 28 20.71 -9.25 14.85
C LYS A 28 19.69 -9.99 14.00
N PHE A 29 20.19 -10.82 13.09
CA PHE A 29 19.38 -11.74 12.33
C PHE A 29 19.18 -13.04 13.13
N VAL A 30 17.90 -13.38 13.43
CA VAL A 30 17.52 -14.45 14.35
C VAL A 30 16.63 -15.45 13.61
N GLU A 31 17.08 -16.71 13.55
CA GLU A 31 16.32 -17.81 12.95
C GLU A 31 15.19 -18.29 13.88
N THR A 32 14.16 -18.91 13.30
CA THR A 32 13.09 -19.60 14.02
C THR A 32 13.18 -21.10 13.82
N SER A 33 12.58 -21.86 14.71
CA SER A 33 12.52 -23.34 14.60
C SER A 33 11.55 -23.81 13.50
N GLU A 34 10.54 -23.01 13.17
CA GLU A 34 9.54 -23.30 12.15
C GLU A 34 9.61 -22.27 11.02
N ASN A 35 9.28 -22.69 9.80
CA ASN A 35 9.30 -21.81 8.63
C ASN A 35 7.97 -21.88 7.87
N LEU A 36 7.61 -20.77 7.27
CA LEU A 36 6.66 -20.65 6.17
C LEU A 36 7.42 -20.75 4.85
N VAL A 37 6.71 -21.04 3.77
CA VAL A 37 7.31 -21.10 2.42
C VAL A 37 6.69 -20.00 1.57
N SER A 38 7.53 -19.21 0.91
CA SER A 38 7.13 -18.29 -0.15
C SER A 38 7.30 -18.97 -1.50
N VAL A 39 6.33 -18.75 -2.36
CA VAL A 39 6.27 -19.28 -3.73
C VAL A 39 6.50 -18.11 -4.69
N ASN A 40 7.31 -18.32 -5.72
CA ASN A 40 7.40 -17.35 -6.81
C ASN A 40 6.08 -17.39 -7.63
N PRO A 41 5.29 -16.32 -7.64
CA PRO A 41 3.97 -16.32 -8.28
C PRO A 41 4.00 -16.57 -9.78
N ALA A 42 5.11 -16.22 -10.43
CA ALA A 42 5.25 -16.40 -11.88
C ALA A 42 5.50 -17.84 -12.30
N THR A 43 6.11 -18.67 -11.44
CA THR A 43 6.44 -20.06 -11.77
C THR A 43 5.66 -21.08 -10.96
N GLY A 44 5.07 -20.68 -9.84
CA GLY A 44 4.45 -21.60 -8.88
C GLY A 44 5.45 -22.38 -8.03
N GLU A 45 6.75 -22.09 -8.09
CA GLU A 45 7.81 -22.81 -7.42
C GLU A 45 8.15 -22.20 -6.06
N GLU A 46 8.44 -23.04 -5.08
CA GLU A 46 8.97 -22.62 -3.78
C GLU A 46 10.36 -22.00 -3.97
N TRP A 47 10.61 -20.80 -3.42
CA TRP A 47 11.89 -20.15 -3.59
C TRP A 47 12.51 -19.62 -2.29
N LEU A 48 11.70 -19.41 -1.24
CA LEU A 48 12.16 -18.79 -0.01
C LEU A 48 11.47 -19.40 1.23
N LYS A 49 12.25 -19.71 2.27
CA LYS A 49 11.74 -20.03 3.60
C LYS A 49 11.74 -18.76 4.45
N LEU A 50 10.58 -18.47 5.03
CA LEU A 50 10.32 -17.33 5.90
C LEU A 50 10.18 -17.81 7.36
N PRO A 51 10.61 -17.05 8.37
CA PRO A 51 10.32 -17.37 9.76
C PRO A 51 8.80 -17.53 9.98
N ARG A 52 8.44 -18.56 10.76
CA ARG A 52 7.10 -18.66 11.35
C ARG A 52 7.15 -18.22 12.80
N SER A 53 7.20 -16.92 13.00
CA SER A 53 7.29 -16.34 14.33
C SER A 53 5.95 -16.40 15.06
N LYS A 54 6.05 -16.47 16.37
CA LYS A 54 4.93 -16.52 17.31
C LYS A 54 5.05 -15.37 18.34
N ALA A 55 4.26 -15.41 19.38
CA ALA A 55 4.26 -14.40 20.44
C ALA A 55 5.63 -14.19 21.10
N ALA A 56 6.46 -15.22 21.18
CA ALA A 56 7.79 -15.12 21.81
C ALA A 56 8.76 -14.23 21.03
N GLU A 57 8.79 -14.34 19.70
CA GLU A 57 9.63 -13.49 18.84
C GLU A 57 9.11 -12.04 18.80
N VAL A 58 7.79 -11.87 18.86
CA VAL A 58 7.16 -10.54 18.97
C VAL A 58 7.53 -9.89 20.31
N ASP A 59 7.45 -10.62 21.42
CA ASP A 59 7.86 -10.14 22.75
C ASP A 59 9.32 -9.69 22.77
N GLN A 60 10.23 -10.48 22.16
CA GLN A 60 11.64 -10.11 22.03
C GLN A 60 11.84 -8.82 21.22
N ALA A 61 11.14 -8.67 20.11
CA ALA A 61 11.24 -7.49 19.26
C ALA A 61 10.70 -6.24 19.96
N VAL A 62 9.54 -6.35 20.62
CA VAL A 62 8.94 -5.26 21.40
C VAL A 62 9.84 -4.87 22.58
N ALA A 63 10.39 -5.86 23.31
CA ALA A 63 11.33 -5.60 24.40
C ALA A 63 12.61 -4.91 23.91
N ALA A 64 13.13 -5.27 22.73
CA ALA A 64 14.27 -4.60 22.13
C ALA A 64 13.97 -3.14 21.77
N ALA A 65 12.80 -2.90 21.16
CA ALA A 65 12.36 -1.55 20.82
C ALA A 65 12.14 -0.66 22.06
N ASP A 66 11.53 -1.20 23.10
CA ASP A 66 11.31 -0.50 24.37
C ASP A 66 12.62 -0.11 25.06
N ARG A 67 13.61 -1.02 25.08
CA ARG A 67 14.95 -0.70 25.59
C ARG A 67 15.70 0.36 24.77
N ALA A 68 15.51 0.36 23.45
CA ALA A 68 16.18 1.34 22.58
C ALA A 68 15.53 2.74 22.63
N PHE A 69 14.23 2.81 22.97
CA PHE A 69 13.43 4.02 22.90
C PHE A 69 14.00 5.23 23.66
N PRO A 70 14.45 5.14 24.94
CA PRO A 70 14.94 6.32 25.66
C PRO A 70 16.15 6.99 24.98
N ALA A 71 17.12 6.20 24.52
CA ALA A 71 18.30 6.72 23.85
C ALA A 71 17.97 7.28 22.46
N TRP A 72 17.12 6.57 21.70
CA TRP A 72 16.69 7.00 20.37
C TRP A 72 15.83 8.27 20.41
N SER A 73 14.89 8.37 21.31
CA SER A 73 14.03 9.55 21.48
C SER A 73 14.81 10.80 21.85
N ALA A 74 15.94 10.65 22.53
CA ALA A 74 16.84 11.76 22.91
C ALA A 74 17.73 12.25 21.76
N THR A 75 17.78 11.54 20.61
CA THR A 75 18.58 11.98 19.46
C THR A 75 17.99 13.22 18.80
N SER A 76 18.83 14.04 18.18
CA SER A 76 18.39 15.21 17.43
C SER A 76 17.67 14.82 16.14
N VAL A 77 16.73 15.66 15.68
CA VAL A 77 16.06 15.48 14.38
C VAL A 77 17.06 15.46 13.23
N GLN A 78 18.15 16.24 13.31
CA GLN A 78 19.23 16.23 12.32
C GLN A 78 19.96 14.88 12.24
N HIS A 79 20.15 14.21 13.37
CA HIS A 79 20.76 12.87 13.39
C HIS A 79 19.83 11.86 12.70
N ARG A 80 18.54 11.83 13.05
CA ARG A 80 17.55 10.95 12.42
C ARG A 80 17.39 11.22 10.92
N SER A 81 17.37 12.50 10.52
CA SER A 81 17.34 12.91 9.11
C SER A 81 18.52 12.35 8.32
N ARG A 82 19.75 12.46 8.86
CA ARG A 82 20.94 11.89 8.20
C ARG A 82 20.86 10.38 8.03
N LEU A 83 20.38 9.66 9.03
CA LEU A 83 20.24 8.19 8.95
C LEU A 83 19.19 7.78 7.91
N LEU A 84 18.05 8.46 7.85
CA LEU A 84 17.00 8.20 6.84
C LEU A 84 17.51 8.47 5.41
N ASN A 85 18.28 9.56 5.21
CA ASN A 85 18.91 9.82 3.90
C ASN A 85 19.91 8.74 3.52
N LYS A 86 20.73 8.25 4.47
CA LYS A 86 21.65 7.13 4.22
C LYS A 86 20.92 5.86 3.78
N VAL A 87 19.77 5.53 4.41
CA VAL A 87 18.97 4.39 3.96
C VAL A 87 18.48 4.61 2.55
N ALA A 88 18.01 5.83 2.21
CA ALA A 88 17.59 6.17 0.85
C ALA A 88 18.73 6.00 -0.17
N ASP A 89 19.94 6.45 0.16
CA ASP A 89 21.12 6.33 -0.70
C ASP A 89 21.48 4.85 -0.94
N ILE A 90 21.48 4.02 0.12
CA ILE A 90 21.74 2.57 0.01
C ILE A 90 20.67 1.86 -0.85
N ILE A 91 19.40 2.20 -0.69
CA ILE A 91 18.33 1.61 -1.52
C ILE A 91 18.52 2.03 -2.99
N GLU A 92 18.84 3.29 -3.27
CA GLU A 92 19.04 3.81 -4.62
C GLU A 92 20.25 3.16 -5.31
N GLU A 93 21.35 2.97 -4.56
CA GLU A 93 22.56 2.27 -5.04
C GLU A 93 22.31 0.79 -5.37
N ASN A 94 21.32 0.15 -4.72
CA ASN A 94 20.95 -1.26 -4.93
C ASN A 94 19.57 -1.40 -5.60
N LEU A 95 19.17 -0.42 -6.42
CA LEU A 95 17.82 -0.34 -7.04
C LEU A 95 17.49 -1.59 -7.86
N GLU A 96 18.45 -2.10 -8.65
CA GLU A 96 18.27 -3.26 -9.52
C GLU A 96 17.94 -4.52 -8.71
N GLU A 97 18.70 -4.77 -7.66
CA GLU A 97 18.57 -5.94 -6.78
C GLU A 97 17.24 -5.90 -6.02
N PHE A 98 16.88 -4.75 -5.46
CA PHE A 98 15.58 -4.57 -4.82
C PHE A 98 14.43 -4.81 -5.80
N ALA A 99 14.52 -4.29 -7.03
CA ALA A 99 13.47 -4.46 -8.02
C ALA A 99 13.30 -5.92 -8.46
N ARG A 100 14.39 -6.68 -8.59
CA ARG A 100 14.36 -8.12 -8.91
C ARG A 100 13.74 -8.93 -7.77
N LEU A 101 14.10 -8.63 -6.52
CA LEU A 101 13.52 -9.27 -5.33
C LEU A 101 12.02 -8.98 -5.21
N GLU A 102 11.63 -7.72 -5.41
CA GLU A 102 10.24 -7.28 -5.42
C GLU A 102 9.40 -8.04 -6.44
N SER A 103 9.93 -8.13 -7.68
CA SER A 103 9.30 -8.85 -8.78
C SER A 103 9.16 -10.34 -8.48
N LYS A 104 10.21 -10.99 -7.94
CA LYS A 104 10.20 -12.41 -7.64
C LYS A 104 9.28 -12.79 -6.48
N ASP A 105 9.14 -11.91 -5.49
CA ASP A 105 8.32 -12.14 -4.31
C ASP A 105 6.83 -11.87 -4.54
N GLN A 106 6.51 -10.85 -5.36
CA GLN A 106 5.14 -10.38 -5.57
C GLN A 106 4.56 -10.77 -6.95
N GLY A 107 5.41 -11.05 -7.94
CA GLY A 107 4.98 -11.43 -9.29
C GLY A 107 4.87 -10.28 -10.30
N LYS A 108 5.06 -9.02 -9.89
CA LYS A 108 5.01 -7.85 -10.79
C LYS A 108 6.18 -7.80 -11.77
N PRO A 109 6.04 -7.14 -12.93
CA PRO A 109 7.15 -6.93 -13.86
C PRO A 109 8.30 -6.11 -13.23
N ILE A 110 9.54 -6.52 -13.50
CA ILE A 110 10.74 -5.85 -12.95
C ILE A 110 10.78 -4.37 -13.34
N TYR A 111 10.41 -4.02 -14.57
CA TYR A 111 10.40 -2.62 -15.00
C TYR A 111 9.49 -1.75 -14.15
N LEU A 112 8.38 -2.30 -13.65
CA LEU A 112 7.43 -1.58 -12.81
C LEU A 112 8.02 -1.28 -11.43
N ALA A 113 8.65 -2.30 -10.82
CA ALA A 113 9.37 -2.12 -9.56
C ALA A 113 10.47 -1.06 -9.68
N LYS A 114 11.26 -1.09 -10.76
CA LYS A 114 12.31 -0.11 -11.06
C LYS A 114 11.78 1.31 -11.27
N ALA A 115 10.65 1.45 -11.97
CA ALA A 115 10.14 2.77 -12.34
C ALA A 115 9.29 3.43 -11.25
N ILE A 116 8.67 2.63 -10.38
CA ILE A 116 7.68 3.13 -9.41
C ILE A 116 8.07 2.76 -7.98
N ASP A 117 8.16 1.47 -7.64
CA ASP A 117 8.18 1.05 -6.23
C ASP A 117 9.46 1.46 -5.51
N ILE A 118 10.62 1.12 -6.09
CA ILE A 118 11.90 1.44 -5.46
C ILE A 118 12.17 2.95 -5.43
N PRO A 119 12.00 3.71 -6.55
CA PRO A 119 12.13 5.16 -6.51
C PRO A 119 11.15 5.84 -5.55
N ARG A 120 9.94 5.31 -5.41
CA ARG A 120 8.96 5.84 -4.47
C ARG A 120 9.38 5.62 -3.02
N CYS A 121 9.95 4.45 -2.69
CA CYS A 121 10.51 4.17 -1.38
C CYS A 121 11.65 5.14 -1.04
N VAL A 122 12.62 5.32 -1.94
CA VAL A 122 13.72 6.30 -1.82
C VAL A 122 13.16 7.71 -1.58
N HIS A 123 12.19 8.12 -2.40
CA HIS A 123 11.55 9.43 -2.26
C HIS A 123 10.88 9.61 -0.89
N ASN A 124 10.19 8.60 -0.38
CA ASN A 124 9.55 8.66 0.93
C ASN A 124 10.58 8.84 2.06
N PHE A 125 11.67 8.05 2.07
CA PHE A 125 12.73 8.23 3.07
C PHE A 125 13.32 9.64 3.05
N ARG A 126 13.66 10.17 1.86
CA ARG A 126 14.20 11.53 1.70
C ARG A 126 13.19 12.61 2.08
N PHE A 127 11.92 12.43 1.71
CA PHE A 127 10.85 13.36 2.06
C PHE A 127 10.69 13.46 3.58
N PHE A 128 10.53 12.35 4.29
CA PHE A 128 10.37 12.37 5.75
C PHE A 128 11.64 12.77 6.48
N ALA A 129 12.83 12.46 5.95
CA ALA A 129 14.10 12.97 6.46
C ALA A 129 14.16 14.51 6.44
N THR A 130 13.54 15.14 5.44
CA THR A 130 13.44 16.60 5.31
C THR A 130 12.28 17.15 6.14
N ALA A 131 11.10 16.53 6.10
CA ALA A 131 9.91 17.00 6.79
C ALA A 131 10.10 17.15 8.30
N ILE A 132 10.83 16.22 8.93
CA ILE A 132 11.11 16.29 10.39
C ILE A 132 11.97 17.50 10.79
N LEU A 133 12.75 18.08 9.84
CA LEU A 133 13.57 19.27 10.09
C LEU A 133 12.76 20.56 10.11
N HIS A 134 11.59 20.55 9.48
CA HIS A 134 10.74 21.74 9.28
C HIS A 134 9.45 21.68 10.11
N HIS A 135 9.26 20.65 10.92
CA HIS A 135 8.11 20.56 11.79
C HIS A 135 8.16 21.64 12.89
N THR A 136 7.04 22.33 13.06
CA THR A 136 6.89 23.39 14.08
C THR A 136 5.70 23.10 14.98
N ASN A 137 5.84 23.43 16.25
CA ASN A 137 4.76 23.37 17.21
C ASN A 137 4.14 24.75 17.42
N PRO A 138 2.80 24.87 17.57
CA PRO A 138 2.15 26.15 17.82
C PRO A 138 2.49 26.71 19.22
N SER A 139 2.55 28.04 19.29
CA SER A 139 2.61 28.77 20.56
C SER A 139 1.70 29.99 20.53
N VAL A 140 1.12 30.35 21.65
CA VAL A 140 0.20 31.49 21.82
C VAL A 140 0.54 32.24 23.07
N ILE A 141 0.61 33.59 22.99
CA ILE A 141 0.65 34.48 24.14
C ILE A 141 -0.78 34.85 24.49
N GLN A 142 -1.23 34.42 25.66
CA GLN A 142 -2.52 34.77 26.25
C GLN A 142 -2.33 35.99 27.15
N LYS A 143 -3.26 36.96 27.11
CA LYS A 143 -3.22 38.14 27.96
C LYS A 143 -4.27 38.13 29.09
N GLU A 144 -5.40 37.45 28.85
CA GLU A 144 -6.52 37.39 29.81
C GLU A 144 -6.95 35.92 30.01
N PRO A 145 -7.44 35.56 31.20
CA PRO A 145 -7.54 36.34 32.46
C PRO A 145 -6.19 36.52 33.19
N VAL A 146 -5.15 35.85 32.72
CA VAL A 146 -3.77 35.90 33.24
C VAL A 146 -2.82 35.91 32.05
N GLU A 147 -1.78 36.72 32.09
CA GLU A 147 -0.77 36.74 31.06
C GLU A 147 0.10 35.46 31.12
N ALA A 148 0.12 34.73 30.03
CA ALA A 148 0.82 33.43 29.93
C ALA A 148 1.30 33.14 28.54
N VAL A 149 2.39 32.38 28.43
CA VAL A 149 2.85 31.72 27.19
C VAL A 149 2.34 30.28 27.21
N ASN A 150 1.57 29.94 26.22
CA ASN A 150 1.14 28.54 25.95
C ASN A 150 1.90 28.02 24.75
N TYR A 151 2.52 26.86 24.86
CA TYR A 151 3.17 26.20 23.73
C TYR A 151 2.91 24.70 23.75
N VAL A 152 2.92 24.10 22.55
CA VAL A 152 2.78 22.65 22.39
C VAL A 152 4.17 22.01 22.36
N LYS A 153 4.33 20.92 23.10
CA LYS A 153 5.45 20.00 22.97
C LYS A 153 4.94 18.68 22.39
N SER A 154 5.53 18.24 21.27
CA SER A 154 5.25 16.93 20.68
C SER A 154 6.29 15.93 21.19
N ASP A 155 5.86 15.01 22.05
CA ASP A 155 6.69 13.93 22.57
C ASP A 155 6.48 12.65 21.73
N PRO A 156 7.54 11.86 21.41
CA PRO A 156 7.38 10.59 20.70
C PRO A 156 6.57 9.61 21.57
N ILE A 157 5.64 8.87 20.94
CA ILE A 157 4.64 8.07 21.66
C ILE A 157 5.23 6.79 22.28
N GLY A 158 6.35 6.26 21.77
CA GLY A 158 6.94 4.99 22.23
C GLY A 158 7.17 4.02 21.09
N VAL A 159 6.99 2.72 21.37
CA VAL A 159 7.11 1.65 20.39
C VAL A 159 5.95 1.66 19.43
N ALA A 160 6.23 1.64 18.12
CA ALA A 160 5.23 1.58 17.07
C ALA A 160 5.18 0.18 16.44
N GLY A 161 3.99 -0.40 16.37
CA GLY A 161 3.73 -1.63 15.61
C GLY A 161 3.28 -1.28 14.19
N LEU A 162 4.03 -1.75 13.19
CA LEU A 162 3.73 -1.57 11.78
C LEU A 162 3.36 -2.92 11.16
N ILE A 163 2.20 -3.02 10.54
CA ILE A 163 1.72 -4.25 9.89
C ILE A 163 1.42 -3.92 8.42
N SER A 164 2.19 -4.51 7.53
CA SER A 164 2.22 -4.13 6.12
C SER A 164 1.66 -5.21 5.19
N PRO A 165 1.03 -4.84 4.05
CA PRO A 165 0.53 -5.76 3.05
C PRO A 165 1.63 -6.18 2.07
N TRP A 166 1.32 -7.14 1.21
CA TRP A 166 2.25 -7.76 0.26
C TRP A 166 2.32 -7.11 -1.13
N ASN A 167 1.42 -6.20 -1.47
CA ASN A 167 1.22 -5.74 -2.86
C ASN A 167 2.25 -4.72 -3.37
N LEU A 168 2.88 -3.98 -2.46
CA LEU A 168 3.96 -3.03 -2.74
C LEU A 168 5.08 -3.23 -1.70
N PRO A 169 5.83 -4.36 -1.77
CA PRO A 169 6.65 -4.87 -0.68
C PRO A 169 7.65 -3.88 -0.08
N LEU A 170 8.54 -3.28 -0.87
CA LEU A 170 9.51 -2.33 -0.33
C LEU A 170 8.86 -0.99 0.06
N TYR A 171 7.87 -0.54 -0.70
CA TYR A 171 7.13 0.67 -0.40
C TYR A 171 6.34 0.57 0.91
N LEU A 172 5.83 -0.64 1.22
CA LEU A 172 5.05 -0.96 2.42
C LEU A 172 5.76 -1.94 3.37
N ILE A 173 6.98 -2.36 3.05
CA ILE A 173 7.90 -3.21 3.84
C ILE A 173 7.37 -4.63 4.08
N THR A 174 7.62 -5.57 3.12
CA THR A 174 7.24 -6.98 3.27
C THR A 174 8.29 -7.97 2.75
N SER A 175 8.32 -9.18 3.36
CA SER A 175 9.06 -10.40 2.95
C SER A 175 10.54 -10.20 2.58
N ALA A 176 10.93 -10.59 1.35
CA ALA A 176 12.34 -10.61 0.91
C ALA A 176 12.97 -9.22 0.86
N THR A 177 12.26 -8.23 0.31
CA THR A 177 12.75 -6.84 0.23
C THR A 177 12.86 -6.19 1.61
N ALA A 178 11.95 -6.51 2.54
CA ALA A 178 12.03 -6.06 3.92
C ALA A 178 13.25 -6.62 4.64
N TRP A 179 13.57 -7.89 4.40
CA TRP A 179 14.76 -8.50 5.01
C TRP A 179 16.05 -7.84 4.50
N VAL A 180 16.16 -7.56 3.20
CA VAL A 180 17.31 -6.81 2.65
C VAL A 180 17.33 -5.36 3.17
N LEU A 181 16.16 -4.72 3.37
CA LEU A 181 16.06 -3.40 3.98
C LEU A 181 16.60 -3.38 5.41
N MET A 182 16.49 -4.47 6.19
CA MET A 182 17.11 -4.54 7.53
C MET A 182 18.64 -4.44 7.44
N HIS A 183 19.26 -5.00 6.40
CA HIS A 183 20.70 -4.80 6.14
C HIS A 183 21.01 -3.34 5.83
N ALA A 184 20.15 -2.64 5.07
CA ALA A 184 20.33 -1.21 4.79
C ALA A 184 20.25 -0.35 6.07
N PHE A 185 19.36 -0.68 7.02
CA PHE A 185 19.34 0.01 8.32
C PHE A 185 20.60 -0.21 9.13
N VAL A 186 21.16 -1.43 9.14
CA VAL A 186 22.43 -1.73 9.80
C VAL A 186 23.59 -0.94 9.15
N GLU A 187 23.66 -0.97 7.82
CA GLU A 187 24.69 -0.27 7.03
C GLU A 187 24.59 1.26 7.18
N ALA A 188 23.37 1.81 7.27
CA ALA A 188 23.13 3.22 7.55
C ALA A 188 23.56 3.63 8.96
N GLY A 189 23.69 2.68 9.90
CA GLY A 189 24.14 2.91 11.28
C GLY A 189 22.99 3.15 12.27
N PHE A 190 21.80 2.61 12.04
CA PHE A 190 20.73 2.62 13.03
C PHE A 190 21.13 1.81 14.26
N PRO A 191 20.89 2.32 15.49
CA PRO A 191 21.16 1.58 16.71
C PRO A 191 20.33 0.30 16.82
N ALA A 192 20.90 -0.73 17.46
CA ALA A 192 20.19 -1.97 17.75
C ALA A 192 18.88 -1.70 18.51
N GLY A 193 17.82 -2.42 18.17
CA GLY A 193 16.50 -2.29 18.75
C GLY A 193 15.61 -1.18 18.18
N VAL A 194 16.18 -0.16 17.49
CA VAL A 194 15.36 0.94 16.91
C VAL A 194 14.44 0.45 15.79
N VAL A 195 14.92 -0.47 14.98
CA VAL A 195 14.14 -1.17 13.94
C VAL A 195 14.21 -2.65 14.22
N ASN A 196 13.05 -3.30 14.23
CA ASN A 196 12.93 -4.76 14.37
C ASN A 196 11.97 -5.27 13.32
N MET A 197 12.19 -6.47 12.80
CA MET A 197 11.33 -7.13 11.83
C MET A 197 11.02 -8.56 12.29
N VAL A 198 9.75 -8.87 12.39
CA VAL A 198 9.24 -10.21 12.72
C VAL A 198 8.31 -10.66 11.61
N ILE A 199 8.60 -11.83 11.05
CA ILE A 199 7.78 -12.45 9.98
C ILE A 199 6.97 -13.59 10.57
N GLY A 200 5.65 -13.58 10.36
CA GLY A 200 4.76 -14.60 10.87
C GLY A 200 3.33 -14.44 10.34
N THR A 201 2.44 -15.31 10.75
CA THR A 201 1.03 -15.21 10.38
C THR A 201 0.30 -14.16 11.21
N GLY A 202 -0.83 -13.64 10.71
CA GLY A 202 -1.65 -12.67 11.43
C GLY A 202 -2.02 -13.12 12.85
N PRO A 203 -2.57 -14.36 13.04
CA PRO A 203 -2.92 -14.86 14.38
C PRO A 203 -1.71 -15.11 15.29
N GLU A 204 -0.55 -15.56 14.74
CA GLU A 204 0.58 -15.99 15.55
C GLU A 204 1.55 -14.85 15.92
N ALA A 205 1.72 -13.84 15.03
CA ALA A 205 2.61 -12.71 15.23
C ALA A 205 1.89 -11.37 15.24
N GLY A 206 0.93 -11.16 14.34
CA GLY A 206 0.20 -9.88 14.24
C GLY A 206 -0.66 -9.59 15.46
N GLU A 207 -1.46 -10.53 15.91
CA GLU A 207 -2.34 -10.37 17.09
C GLU A 207 -1.57 -10.14 18.39
N PRO A 208 -0.48 -10.88 18.72
CA PRO A 208 0.40 -10.54 19.82
C PRO A 208 0.98 -9.12 19.77
N LEU A 209 1.39 -8.62 18.58
CA LEU A 209 1.87 -7.25 18.43
C LEU A 209 0.77 -6.23 18.73
N VAL A 210 -0.43 -6.43 18.20
CA VAL A 210 -1.58 -5.54 18.41
C VAL A 210 -2.00 -5.51 19.89
N THR A 211 -1.90 -6.61 20.60
CA THR A 211 -2.35 -6.73 22.00
C THR A 211 -1.26 -6.46 23.04
N ASP A 212 0.01 -6.28 22.64
CA ASP A 212 1.09 -6.00 23.58
C ASP A 212 0.93 -4.58 24.21
N PRO A 213 0.83 -4.46 25.54
CA PRO A 213 0.59 -3.16 26.19
C PRO A 213 1.74 -2.15 26.04
N ARG A 214 2.96 -2.60 25.69
CA ARG A 214 4.13 -1.73 25.45
C ARG A 214 4.09 -1.06 24.06
N VAL A 215 3.14 -1.44 23.21
CA VAL A 215 2.98 -0.91 21.84
C VAL A 215 1.76 0.02 21.81
N PRO A 216 1.90 1.31 22.14
CA PRO A 216 0.77 2.24 22.23
C PRO A 216 0.15 2.62 20.88
N ILE A 217 0.81 2.33 19.77
CA ILE A 217 0.40 2.76 18.44
C ILE A 217 0.56 1.65 17.40
N ILE A 218 -0.47 1.49 16.57
CA ILE A 218 -0.50 0.52 15.47
C ILE A 218 -0.79 1.24 14.15
N SER A 219 0.07 1.04 13.16
CA SER A 219 -0.20 1.40 11.77
C SER A 219 -0.38 0.12 10.96
N PHE A 220 -1.49 0.02 10.26
CA PHE A 220 -1.87 -1.15 9.47
C PHE A 220 -2.29 -0.75 8.07
N THR A 221 -1.76 -1.45 7.08
CA THR A 221 -2.29 -1.45 5.71
C THR A 221 -2.63 -2.87 5.29
N GLY A 222 -3.84 -3.10 4.78
CA GLY A 222 -4.27 -4.43 4.36
C GLY A 222 -5.78 -4.55 4.12
N SER A 223 -6.33 -5.75 4.30
CA SER A 223 -7.75 -5.98 4.05
C SER A 223 -8.67 -5.35 5.10
N THR A 224 -9.85 -4.91 4.68
CA THR A 224 -10.87 -4.32 5.56
C THR A 224 -11.26 -5.24 6.72
N VAL A 225 -11.34 -6.55 6.48
CA VAL A 225 -11.69 -7.53 7.53
C VAL A 225 -10.64 -7.55 8.63
N ILE A 226 -9.36 -7.57 8.25
CA ILE A 226 -8.25 -7.58 9.23
C ILE A 226 -8.13 -6.22 9.92
N GLY A 227 -8.26 -5.10 9.20
CA GLY A 227 -8.22 -3.77 9.82
C GLY A 227 -9.31 -3.58 10.86
N LYS A 228 -10.55 -4.00 10.58
CA LYS A 228 -11.65 -3.99 11.58
C LYS A 228 -11.31 -4.85 12.80
N LYS A 229 -10.70 -6.04 12.62
CA LYS A 229 -10.25 -6.90 13.73
C LYS A 229 -9.17 -6.18 14.56
N ILE A 230 -8.18 -5.57 13.94
CA ILE A 230 -7.12 -4.81 14.62
C ILE A 230 -7.72 -3.65 15.42
N GLY A 231 -8.63 -2.87 14.84
CA GLY A 231 -9.32 -1.78 15.54
C GLY A 231 -10.07 -2.26 16.78
N ALA A 232 -10.77 -3.40 16.67
CA ALA A 232 -11.47 -4.01 17.79
C ALA A 232 -10.53 -4.48 18.92
N LEU A 233 -9.37 -5.05 18.58
CA LEU A 233 -8.36 -5.48 19.55
C LEU A 233 -7.61 -4.31 20.21
N ALA A 234 -7.35 -3.25 19.47
CA ALA A 234 -6.61 -2.08 19.94
C ALA A 234 -7.44 -1.17 20.87
N ALA A 235 -8.75 -1.04 20.61
CA ALA A 235 -9.64 -0.11 21.31
C ALA A 235 -9.68 -0.29 22.86
N PRO A 236 -9.80 -1.53 23.42
CA PRO A 236 -9.78 -1.73 24.86
C PRO A 236 -8.46 -1.32 25.55
N LEU A 237 -7.38 -1.24 24.76
CA LEU A 237 -6.04 -0.87 25.22
C LEU A 237 -5.71 0.60 24.99
N ASN A 238 -6.68 1.41 24.55
CA ASN A 238 -6.55 2.83 24.22
C ASN A 238 -5.38 3.14 23.25
N LYS A 239 -5.08 2.22 22.33
CA LYS A 239 -4.01 2.41 21.34
C LYS A 239 -4.43 3.39 20.25
N LYS A 240 -3.50 4.20 19.79
CA LYS A 240 -3.69 4.93 18.52
C LYS A 240 -3.61 3.93 17.36
N VAL A 241 -4.53 4.05 16.41
CA VAL A 241 -4.53 3.22 15.21
C VAL A 241 -4.64 4.09 13.95
N SER A 242 -3.83 3.77 12.95
CA SER A 242 -4.00 4.20 11.57
C SER A 242 -4.28 2.96 10.73
N LEU A 243 -5.42 2.93 10.06
CA LEU A 243 -5.88 1.78 9.29
C LEU A 243 -6.08 2.23 7.84
N GLU A 244 -5.24 1.73 6.95
CA GLU A 244 -5.39 1.88 5.51
C GLU A 244 -5.88 0.54 4.95
N MET A 245 -7.10 0.53 4.40
CA MET A 245 -7.78 -0.70 4.02
C MET A 245 -8.18 -0.67 2.55
N GLY A 246 -8.90 -1.70 2.12
CA GLY A 246 -9.32 -1.88 0.75
C GLY A 246 -10.19 -0.77 0.19
N GLY A 247 -10.38 -0.78 -1.12
CA GLY A 247 -11.20 0.16 -1.85
C GLY A 247 -12.01 -0.49 -2.96
N LYS A 248 -13.08 0.20 -3.38
CA LYS A 248 -13.84 -0.12 -4.59
C LYS A 248 -14.00 1.18 -5.40
N ASN A 249 -12.86 1.67 -5.88
CA ASN A 249 -12.74 3.04 -6.37
C ASN A 249 -13.54 3.28 -7.67
N ALA A 250 -14.20 4.43 -7.71
CA ALA A 250 -14.95 4.88 -8.87
C ALA A 250 -14.07 5.73 -9.80
N CYS A 251 -14.21 5.52 -11.09
CA CYS A 251 -13.73 6.39 -12.16
C CYS A 251 -14.95 6.92 -12.90
N ILE A 252 -15.18 8.23 -12.91
CA ILE A 252 -16.35 8.88 -13.54
C ILE A 252 -15.84 9.62 -14.76
N VAL A 253 -16.42 9.29 -15.93
CA VAL A 253 -16.00 9.85 -17.23
C VAL A 253 -17.18 10.56 -17.89
N PHE A 254 -17.08 11.89 -18.00
CA PHE A 254 -18.08 12.75 -18.62
C PHE A 254 -17.84 12.91 -20.14
N PRO A 255 -18.87 13.29 -20.93
CA PRO A 255 -18.76 13.28 -22.39
C PRO A 255 -17.84 14.37 -22.97
N SER A 256 -17.45 15.37 -22.18
CA SER A 256 -16.60 16.46 -22.64
C SER A 256 -15.13 16.11 -22.86
N VAL A 257 -14.67 14.90 -22.41
CA VAL A 257 -13.28 14.47 -22.53
C VAL A 257 -12.91 14.06 -23.96
N ASP A 258 -11.62 14.09 -24.26
CA ASP A 258 -11.05 13.42 -25.40
C ASP A 258 -10.67 11.98 -25.00
N LEU A 259 -11.36 11.00 -25.58
CA LEU A 259 -11.15 9.58 -25.21
C LEU A 259 -9.76 9.08 -25.59
N ASP A 260 -9.15 9.61 -26.66
CA ASP A 260 -7.79 9.21 -27.06
C ASP A 260 -6.73 9.70 -26.06
N GLU A 261 -7.00 10.81 -25.39
CA GLU A 261 -6.14 11.37 -24.35
C GLU A 261 -6.32 10.64 -23.02
N VAL A 262 -7.57 10.35 -22.58
CA VAL A 262 -7.83 9.90 -21.22
C VAL A 262 -7.81 8.39 -21.06
N VAL A 263 -8.25 7.60 -22.06
CA VAL A 263 -8.36 6.14 -21.97
C VAL A 263 -7.04 5.45 -21.65
N PRO A 264 -5.87 5.85 -22.18
CA PRO A 264 -4.60 5.24 -21.78
C PRO A 264 -4.32 5.34 -20.28
N THR A 265 -4.57 6.51 -19.67
CA THR A 265 -4.38 6.70 -18.23
C THR A 265 -5.43 5.93 -17.41
N ILE A 266 -6.67 5.90 -17.86
CA ILE A 266 -7.74 5.11 -17.21
C ILE A 266 -7.41 3.62 -17.29
N THR A 267 -6.99 3.09 -18.43
CA THR A 267 -6.57 1.69 -18.58
C THR A 267 -5.42 1.35 -17.61
N ARG A 268 -4.42 2.22 -17.54
CA ARG A 268 -3.34 2.08 -16.56
C ARG A 268 -3.87 2.07 -15.12
N SER A 269 -4.83 2.95 -14.78
CA SER A 269 -5.42 3.01 -13.44
C SER A 269 -6.18 1.74 -13.05
N CYS A 270 -6.68 0.99 -14.03
CA CYS A 270 -7.41 -0.25 -13.81
C CYS A 270 -6.49 -1.46 -13.58
N PHE A 271 -5.38 -1.54 -14.32
CA PHE A 271 -4.69 -2.81 -14.52
C PHE A 271 -3.22 -2.83 -14.08
N ILE A 272 -2.57 -1.68 -13.90
CA ILE A 272 -1.17 -1.66 -13.48
C ILE A 272 -0.97 -2.47 -12.19
N ASN A 273 0.20 -3.10 -12.04
CA ASN A 273 0.49 -4.01 -10.92
C ASN A 273 -0.56 -5.13 -10.80
N GLN A 274 -1.02 -5.69 -11.91
CA GLN A 274 -2.05 -6.73 -12.01
C GLN A 274 -3.39 -6.34 -11.33
N GLY A 275 -3.68 -5.03 -11.18
CA GLY A 275 -4.83 -4.55 -10.42
C GLY A 275 -4.70 -4.71 -8.90
N GLU A 276 -3.53 -5.07 -8.40
CA GLU A 276 -3.20 -5.31 -7.00
C GLU A 276 -2.73 -4.02 -6.29
N ILE A 277 -3.44 -2.91 -6.53
CA ILE A 277 -3.25 -1.63 -5.82
C ILE A 277 -4.60 -1.19 -5.26
N CYS A 278 -4.63 -0.85 -3.96
CA CYS A 278 -5.84 -0.36 -3.29
C CYS A 278 -6.47 0.86 -3.98
N LEU A 279 -5.70 1.61 -4.78
CA LEU A 279 -6.10 2.82 -5.51
C LEU A 279 -6.56 2.54 -6.95
N CYS A 280 -6.48 1.28 -7.44
CA CYS A 280 -6.93 0.96 -8.80
C CYS A 280 -8.40 1.32 -9.02
N SER A 281 -8.71 1.87 -10.20
CA SER A 281 -10.08 2.09 -10.65
C SER A 281 -10.73 0.74 -10.94
N SER A 282 -11.76 0.38 -10.22
CA SER A 282 -12.44 -0.93 -10.34
C SER A 282 -13.90 -0.83 -10.80
N ARG A 283 -14.49 0.37 -10.71
CA ARG A 283 -15.83 0.71 -11.21
C ARG A 283 -15.72 1.95 -12.09
N LEU A 284 -15.91 1.76 -13.40
CA LEU A 284 -15.87 2.84 -14.38
C LEU A 284 -17.30 3.25 -14.70
N TYR A 285 -17.69 4.44 -14.30
CA TYR A 285 -18.94 5.07 -14.64
C TYR A 285 -18.71 5.99 -15.82
N VAL A 286 -19.37 5.71 -16.95
CA VAL A 286 -19.14 6.39 -18.21
C VAL A 286 -20.45 6.97 -18.72
N HIS A 287 -20.46 8.25 -19.09
CA HIS A 287 -21.66 8.89 -19.62
C HIS A 287 -22.17 8.17 -20.87
N ARG A 288 -23.48 7.98 -20.97
CA ARG A 288 -24.11 7.14 -22.02
C ARG A 288 -23.75 7.58 -23.44
N GLU A 289 -23.60 8.89 -23.67
CA GLU A 289 -23.25 9.41 -24.99
C GLU A 289 -21.91 8.88 -25.55
N ILE A 290 -20.97 8.56 -24.67
CA ILE A 290 -19.62 8.08 -25.04
C ILE A 290 -19.37 6.64 -24.63
N PHE A 291 -20.37 5.94 -24.09
CA PHE A 291 -20.20 4.63 -23.46
C PHE A 291 -19.63 3.58 -24.42
N ASP A 292 -20.24 3.43 -25.60
CA ASP A 292 -19.85 2.39 -26.55
C ASP A 292 -18.42 2.65 -27.11
N GLU A 293 -18.12 3.91 -27.46
CA GLU A 293 -16.81 4.31 -27.92
C GLU A 293 -15.75 4.14 -26.82
N PHE A 294 -16.07 4.52 -25.59
CA PHE A 294 -15.18 4.32 -24.44
C PHE A 294 -14.89 2.83 -24.21
N CYS A 295 -15.90 1.96 -24.19
CA CYS A 295 -15.75 0.53 -24.04
C CYS A 295 -14.87 -0.06 -25.14
N PHE A 296 -15.10 0.33 -26.39
CA PHE A 296 -14.27 -0.10 -27.52
C PHE A 296 -12.81 0.28 -27.32
N LYS A 297 -12.50 1.54 -27.04
CA LYS A 297 -11.13 2.03 -26.84
C LYS A 297 -10.47 1.40 -25.60
N LEU A 298 -11.20 1.22 -24.49
CA LEU A 298 -10.71 0.57 -23.29
C LEU A 298 -10.31 -0.88 -23.56
N VAL A 299 -11.14 -1.62 -24.27
CA VAL A 299 -10.88 -3.03 -24.65
C VAL A 299 -9.65 -3.14 -25.57
N GLU A 300 -9.52 -2.25 -26.56
CA GLU A 300 -8.34 -2.25 -27.41
C GLU A 300 -7.08 -1.98 -26.60
N LYS A 301 -7.08 -0.99 -25.70
CA LYS A 301 -5.94 -0.71 -24.81
C LYS A 301 -5.67 -1.85 -23.81
N ALA A 302 -6.71 -2.50 -23.32
CA ALA A 302 -6.56 -3.67 -22.44
C ALA A 302 -5.91 -4.86 -23.16
N LYS A 303 -6.25 -5.09 -24.44
CA LYS A 303 -5.65 -6.15 -25.28
C LYS A 303 -4.19 -5.87 -25.66
N GLU A 304 -3.77 -4.60 -25.72
CA GLU A 304 -2.36 -4.25 -25.94
C GLU A 304 -1.47 -4.61 -24.73
N MET A 305 -2.07 -4.78 -23.54
CA MET A 305 -1.33 -5.14 -22.32
C MET A 305 -0.92 -6.61 -22.35
N THR A 306 0.37 -6.86 -22.46
CA THR A 306 0.95 -8.21 -22.48
C THR A 306 1.03 -8.80 -21.08
N VAL A 307 0.69 -10.09 -20.93
CA VAL A 307 0.72 -10.81 -19.65
C VAL A 307 1.74 -11.96 -19.75
N GLY A 308 2.55 -12.16 -18.73
CA GLY A 308 3.51 -13.28 -18.71
C GLY A 308 4.69 -13.03 -17.77
N ASP A 309 5.85 -13.64 -18.13
CA ASP A 309 7.05 -13.62 -17.31
C ASP A 309 7.46 -12.20 -16.87
N PRO A 310 7.54 -11.91 -15.56
CA PRO A 310 7.94 -10.61 -15.06
C PRO A 310 9.34 -10.14 -15.51
N GLU A 311 10.21 -11.07 -15.91
CA GLU A 311 11.55 -10.78 -16.41
C GLU A 311 11.59 -10.35 -17.90
N GLU A 312 10.49 -10.55 -18.65
CA GLU A 312 10.42 -10.33 -20.10
C GLU A 312 9.79 -9.00 -20.52
N ASN A 313 9.81 -7.98 -19.71
CA ASN A 313 9.18 -6.66 -20.00
C ASN A 313 7.69 -6.75 -20.39
N LYS A 314 6.95 -7.73 -19.87
CA LYS A 314 5.49 -7.80 -20.02
C LYS A 314 4.84 -6.65 -19.24
N THR A 315 3.66 -6.22 -19.66
CA THR A 315 2.93 -5.15 -19.00
C THR A 315 2.42 -5.58 -17.63
N LEU A 316 1.94 -6.82 -17.51
CA LEU A 316 1.42 -7.43 -16.29
C LEU A 316 2.17 -8.74 -16.01
N GLY A 317 2.44 -8.97 -14.74
CA GLY A 317 2.98 -10.22 -14.21
C GLY A 317 1.92 -11.14 -13.62
N ALA A 318 2.32 -11.98 -12.67
CA ALA A 318 1.45 -12.91 -11.97
C ALA A 318 0.80 -12.27 -10.74
N LEU A 319 -0.39 -12.71 -10.37
CA LEU A 319 -1.02 -12.42 -9.07
C LEU A 319 -0.20 -13.08 -7.96
N VAL A 320 -0.18 -12.48 -6.78
CA VAL A 320 0.75 -12.81 -5.69
C VAL A 320 0.73 -14.26 -5.20
N SER A 321 -0.37 -15.00 -5.34
CA SER A 321 -0.50 -16.36 -4.80
C SER A 321 -1.65 -17.13 -5.44
N ASP A 322 -1.63 -18.44 -5.31
CA ASP A 322 -2.73 -19.32 -5.74
C ASP A 322 -4.07 -18.94 -5.09
N VAL A 323 -4.09 -18.74 -3.78
CA VAL A 323 -5.31 -18.35 -3.04
C VAL A 323 -5.90 -17.06 -3.61
N HIS A 324 -5.04 -16.11 -3.95
CA HIS A 324 -5.48 -14.84 -4.53
C HIS A 324 -5.93 -15.00 -5.99
N PHE A 325 -5.24 -15.81 -6.76
CA PHE A 325 -5.64 -16.19 -8.13
C PHE A 325 -7.02 -16.84 -8.14
N GLN A 326 -7.28 -17.81 -7.26
CA GLN A 326 -8.60 -18.44 -7.11
C GLN A 326 -9.68 -17.43 -6.72
N LYS A 327 -9.36 -16.49 -5.83
CA LYS A 327 -10.28 -15.40 -5.48
C LYS A 327 -10.63 -14.57 -6.73
N VAL A 328 -9.65 -14.10 -7.49
CA VAL A 328 -9.87 -13.23 -8.65
C VAL A 328 -10.65 -13.96 -9.75
N THR A 329 -10.29 -15.20 -10.05
CA THR A 329 -10.96 -16.01 -11.08
C THR A 329 -12.42 -16.33 -10.69
N SER A 330 -12.71 -16.52 -9.40
CA SER A 330 -14.08 -16.71 -8.94
C SER A 330 -15.02 -15.53 -9.26
N TYR A 331 -14.49 -14.30 -9.35
CA TYR A 331 -15.29 -13.15 -9.79
C TYR A 331 -15.50 -13.12 -11.30
N ILE A 332 -14.56 -13.66 -12.09
CA ILE A 332 -14.77 -13.82 -13.54
C ILE A 332 -15.86 -14.87 -13.78
N ASP A 333 -15.87 -15.94 -13.02
CA ASP A 333 -16.91 -16.97 -13.11
C ASP A 333 -18.26 -16.43 -12.63
N LEU A 334 -18.29 -15.65 -11.56
CA LEU A 334 -19.50 -14.93 -11.10
C LEU A 334 -20.07 -14.02 -12.21
N ALA A 335 -19.21 -13.33 -12.98
CA ALA A 335 -19.68 -12.53 -14.11
C ALA A 335 -20.41 -13.35 -15.16
N LYS A 336 -19.94 -14.57 -15.45
CA LYS A 336 -20.62 -15.52 -16.36
C LYS A 336 -21.94 -16.03 -15.79
N GLU A 337 -21.95 -16.39 -14.49
CA GLU A 337 -23.14 -16.88 -13.79
C GLU A 337 -24.25 -15.82 -13.72
N GLU A 338 -23.88 -14.55 -13.52
CA GLU A 338 -24.81 -13.43 -13.50
C GLU A 338 -25.25 -12.96 -14.91
N ASN A 339 -24.74 -13.60 -15.97
CA ASN A 339 -24.93 -13.23 -17.39
C ASN A 339 -24.47 -11.80 -17.70
N CYS A 340 -23.40 -11.37 -17.07
CA CYS A 340 -22.70 -10.14 -17.47
C CYS A 340 -21.99 -10.34 -18.80
N GLU A 341 -21.72 -9.27 -19.51
CA GLU A 341 -20.95 -9.31 -20.75
C GLU A 341 -19.48 -9.08 -20.44
N ILE A 342 -18.62 -10.07 -20.76
CA ILE A 342 -17.17 -9.96 -20.64
C ILE A 342 -16.62 -9.53 -21.99
N LEU A 343 -16.19 -8.28 -22.10
CA LEU A 343 -15.72 -7.69 -23.37
C LEU A 343 -14.32 -8.17 -23.75
N CYS A 344 -13.48 -8.47 -22.76
CA CYS A 344 -12.16 -9.09 -22.96
C CYS A 344 -11.63 -9.67 -21.64
N GLY A 345 -10.56 -10.46 -21.71
CA GLY A 345 -9.80 -10.94 -20.57
C GLY A 345 -10.04 -12.40 -20.21
N GLY A 346 -9.92 -12.73 -18.93
CA GLY A 346 -9.96 -14.10 -18.41
C GLY A 346 -8.57 -14.65 -18.10
N VAL A 347 -8.47 -15.97 -17.93
CA VAL A 347 -7.20 -16.65 -17.63
C VAL A 347 -6.47 -16.95 -18.94
N PRO A 348 -5.26 -16.40 -19.17
CA PRO A 348 -4.49 -16.64 -20.37
C PRO A 348 -3.81 -18.01 -20.33
N SER A 349 -3.49 -18.56 -21.50
CA SER A 349 -2.58 -19.71 -21.62
C SER A 349 -1.14 -19.19 -21.61
N ILE A 350 -0.37 -19.55 -20.59
CA ILE A 350 1.06 -19.20 -20.47
C ILE A 350 1.89 -20.48 -20.65
N GLU A 351 2.91 -20.43 -21.48
CA GLU A 351 3.79 -21.57 -21.78
C GLU A 351 5.15 -21.43 -21.08
N GLY A 352 5.95 -22.51 -21.13
CA GLY A 352 7.32 -22.54 -20.64
C GLY A 352 7.42 -22.53 -19.12
N LYS A 353 8.45 -21.85 -18.58
CA LYS A 353 8.74 -21.81 -17.14
C LYS A 353 7.63 -21.22 -16.28
N CYS A 354 6.76 -20.41 -16.88
CA CYS A 354 5.67 -19.72 -16.21
C CYS A 354 4.31 -20.43 -16.34
N SER A 355 4.26 -21.65 -16.88
CA SER A 355 2.99 -22.38 -17.12
C SER A 355 2.19 -22.67 -15.85
N ASN A 356 2.83 -22.73 -14.70
CA ASN A 356 2.19 -22.92 -13.39
C ASN A 356 1.97 -21.61 -12.61
N GLY A 357 2.25 -20.47 -13.21
CA GLY A 357 2.10 -19.17 -12.58
C GLY A 357 0.64 -18.68 -12.55
N TYR A 358 0.38 -17.68 -11.72
CA TYR A 358 -0.96 -17.20 -11.39
C TYR A 358 -1.36 -15.99 -12.24
N PHE A 359 -1.55 -16.18 -13.54
CA PHE A 359 -1.78 -15.08 -14.49
C PHE A 359 -3.26 -14.87 -14.81
N VAL A 360 -3.67 -13.60 -14.84
CA VAL A 360 -5.00 -13.15 -15.27
C VAL A 360 -4.83 -11.97 -16.24
N SER A 361 -5.50 -12.03 -17.39
CA SER A 361 -5.50 -10.93 -18.36
C SER A 361 -6.40 -9.77 -17.90
N PRO A 362 -6.14 -8.53 -18.35
CA PRO A 362 -7.05 -7.42 -18.15
C PRO A 362 -8.47 -7.79 -18.57
N THR A 363 -9.38 -7.81 -17.60
CA THR A 363 -10.76 -8.29 -17.78
C THR A 363 -11.73 -7.14 -17.63
N VAL A 364 -12.50 -6.84 -18.68
CA VAL A 364 -13.48 -5.77 -18.74
C VAL A 364 -14.87 -6.39 -18.77
N VAL A 365 -15.70 -6.02 -17.80
CA VAL A 365 -17.06 -6.56 -17.63
C VAL A 365 -18.08 -5.44 -17.72
N THR A 366 -19.14 -5.62 -18.49
CA THR A 366 -20.28 -4.70 -18.57
C THR A 366 -21.59 -5.41 -18.31
N ASN A 367 -22.71 -4.69 -18.36
CA ASN A 367 -24.06 -5.21 -18.05
C ASN A 367 -24.12 -5.82 -16.61
N VAL A 368 -23.46 -5.18 -15.65
CA VAL A 368 -23.39 -5.65 -14.26
C VAL A 368 -24.52 -5.04 -13.45
N LYS A 369 -25.28 -5.88 -12.74
CA LYS A 369 -26.36 -5.42 -11.85
C LYS A 369 -25.80 -4.65 -10.65
N ALA A 370 -26.50 -3.59 -10.21
CA ALA A 370 -26.07 -2.76 -9.08
C ALA A 370 -25.86 -3.56 -7.78
N THR A 371 -26.59 -4.66 -7.61
CA THR A 371 -26.49 -5.57 -6.44
C THR A 371 -25.41 -6.61 -6.55
N SER A 372 -24.73 -6.73 -7.71
CA SER A 372 -23.69 -7.72 -7.94
C SER A 372 -22.49 -7.49 -6.99
N ARG A 373 -21.91 -8.57 -6.53
CA ARG A 373 -20.64 -8.58 -5.79
C ARG A 373 -19.50 -7.98 -6.61
N LEU A 374 -19.56 -8.08 -7.94
CA LEU A 374 -18.60 -7.46 -8.87
C LEU A 374 -18.49 -5.95 -8.68
N LEU A 375 -19.59 -5.26 -8.35
CA LEU A 375 -19.61 -3.81 -8.10
C LEU A 375 -19.42 -3.42 -6.63
N ASN A 376 -19.66 -4.36 -5.70
CA ASN A 376 -19.75 -4.03 -4.28
C ASN A 376 -18.57 -4.57 -3.45
N GLU A 377 -17.82 -5.55 -3.94
CA GLU A 377 -16.71 -6.15 -3.23
C GLU A 377 -15.37 -5.86 -3.91
N GLU A 378 -14.30 -5.78 -3.13
CA GLU A 378 -12.94 -5.59 -3.62
C GLU A 378 -12.39 -6.90 -4.19
N ILE A 379 -12.17 -6.93 -5.51
CA ILE A 379 -11.58 -8.07 -6.22
C ILE A 379 -10.07 -8.11 -6.00
N PHE A 380 -9.41 -6.96 -6.09
CA PHE A 380 -7.96 -6.77 -5.97
C PHE A 380 -7.17 -7.51 -7.04
N GLY A 381 -7.61 -7.37 -8.28
CA GLY A 381 -7.04 -8.04 -9.45
C GLY A 381 -7.44 -7.31 -10.73
N PRO A 382 -7.00 -7.76 -11.91
CA PRO A 382 -7.18 -7.03 -13.17
C PRO A 382 -8.59 -7.22 -13.75
N VAL A 383 -9.62 -6.99 -12.94
CA VAL A 383 -11.04 -7.11 -13.32
C VAL A 383 -11.77 -5.82 -12.99
N VAL A 384 -12.36 -5.19 -14.01
CA VAL A 384 -13.07 -3.91 -13.87
C VAL A 384 -14.47 -4.00 -14.44
N CYS A 385 -15.39 -3.23 -13.85
CA CYS A 385 -16.77 -3.12 -14.32
C CYS A 385 -17.00 -1.75 -14.96
N VAL A 386 -17.59 -1.73 -16.14
CA VAL A 386 -17.99 -0.49 -16.84
C VAL A 386 -19.52 -0.38 -16.81
N VAL A 387 -20.02 0.74 -16.33
CA VAL A 387 -21.45 0.98 -16.10
C VAL A 387 -21.84 2.34 -16.68
N PRO A 388 -22.88 2.44 -17.51
CA PRO A 388 -23.33 3.72 -18.02
C PRO A 388 -24.05 4.54 -16.95
N PHE A 389 -24.03 5.87 -17.14
CA PHE A 389 -24.86 6.81 -16.41
C PHE A 389 -25.39 7.91 -17.34
N ASP A 390 -26.49 8.55 -16.96
CA ASP A 390 -27.15 9.59 -17.75
C ASP A 390 -27.00 11.00 -17.15
N THR A 391 -26.86 11.09 -15.84
CA THR A 391 -26.71 12.37 -15.13
C THR A 391 -25.56 12.35 -14.12
N ARG A 392 -24.98 13.53 -13.86
CA ARG A 392 -23.94 13.69 -12.83
C ARG A 392 -24.38 13.15 -11.46
N ASP A 393 -25.64 13.45 -11.08
CA ASP A 393 -26.15 13.07 -9.76
C ASP A 393 -26.28 11.54 -9.64
N GLU A 394 -26.69 10.86 -10.71
CA GLU A 394 -26.70 9.40 -10.80
C GLU A 394 -25.30 8.81 -10.66
N ALA A 395 -24.29 9.39 -11.32
CA ALA A 395 -22.91 8.94 -11.22
C ALA A 395 -22.38 9.08 -9.78
N ILE A 396 -22.69 10.19 -9.11
CA ILE A 396 -22.31 10.45 -7.71
C ILE A 396 -23.01 9.44 -6.78
N GLU A 397 -24.30 9.19 -6.96
CA GLU A 397 -25.07 8.22 -6.18
C GLU A 397 -24.44 6.82 -6.31
N LYS A 398 -24.24 6.35 -7.53
CA LYS A 398 -23.59 5.05 -7.82
C LYS A 398 -22.18 4.96 -7.24
N ALA A 399 -21.38 6.01 -7.35
CA ALA A 399 -20.02 6.04 -6.81
C ALA A 399 -20.02 5.91 -5.29
N ASN A 400 -20.93 6.58 -4.60
CA ASN A 400 -21.06 6.60 -3.15
C ASN A 400 -21.77 5.39 -2.53
N ALA A 401 -22.42 4.55 -3.33
CA ALA A 401 -23.31 3.45 -2.88
C ALA A 401 -22.58 2.29 -2.17
N VAL A 402 -21.24 2.22 -2.23
CA VAL A 402 -20.46 1.15 -1.59
C VAL A 402 -20.00 1.53 -0.18
N PRO A 403 -19.70 0.54 0.67
CA PRO A 403 -19.16 0.79 2.01
C PRO A 403 -17.74 1.37 2.00
N TYR A 404 -17.03 1.30 0.90
CA TYR A 404 -15.68 1.82 0.72
C TYR A 404 -15.65 3.32 0.43
N GLY A 405 -14.50 3.95 0.73
CA GLY A 405 -14.27 5.36 0.45
C GLY A 405 -12.79 5.72 0.43
N LEU A 406 -11.96 4.99 -0.38
CA LEU A 406 -10.52 5.26 -0.45
C LEU A 406 -10.23 6.37 -1.44
N SER A 407 -10.53 6.15 -2.71
CA SER A 407 -10.27 7.14 -3.76
C SER A 407 -11.31 7.12 -4.87
N ALA A 408 -11.27 8.16 -5.71
CA ALA A 408 -12.00 8.23 -6.97
C ALA A 408 -11.21 9.04 -8.01
N SER A 409 -11.56 8.88 -9.29
CA SER A 409 -11.11 9.79 -10.34
C SER A 409 -12.29 10.36 -11.12
N VAL A 410 -12.17 11.63 -11.54
CA VAL A 410 -13.20 12.35 -12.30
C VAL A 410 -12.55 12.94 -13.55
N TRP A 411 -13.15 12.69 -14.70
CA TRP A 411 -12.63 13.05 -16.01
C TRP A 411 -13.61 13.93 -16.75
N SER A 412 -13.29 15.20 -16.96
CA SER A 412 -14.13 16.19 -17.66
C SER A 412 -13.26 17.36 -18.12
N LYS A 413 -13.64 18.05 -19.20
CA LYS A 413 -13.10 19.36 -19.58
C LYS A 413 -13.82 20.52 -18.91
N ASN A 414 -14.95 20.27 -18.24
CA ASN A 414 -15.73 21.29 -17.53
C ASN A 414 -15.28 21.39 -16.06
N VAL A 415 -14.68 22.51 -15.70
CA VAL A 415 -14.12 22.76 -14.35
C VAL A 415 -15.21 22.75 -13.28
N ASP A 416 -16.39 23.32 -13.55
CA ASP A 416 -17.49 23.33 -12.58
C ASP A 416 -18.03 21.93 -12.32
N GLU A 417 -18.14 21.11 -13.37
CA GLU A 417 -18.54 19.69 -13.25
C GLU A 417 -17.53 18.89 -12.43
N ILE A 418 -16.22 19.12 -12.63
CA ILE A 418 -15.16 18.50 -11.86
C ILE A 418 -15.30 18.85 -10.37
N HIS A 419 -15.37 20.14 -10.03
CA HIS A 419 -15.45 20.58 -8.64
C HIS A 419 -16.74 20.11 -7.94
N ALA A 420 -17.88 20.23 -8.60
CA ALA A 420 -19.15 19.80 -8.06
C ALA A 420 -19.18 18.27 -7.81
N THR A 421 -18.65 17.47 -8.75
CA THR A 421 -18.58 16.01 -8.63
C THR A 421 -17.59 15.62 -7.53
N ALA A 422 -16.37 16.14 -7.57
CA ALA A 422 -15.33 15.79 -6.59
C ALA A 422 -15.76 16.12 -5.15
N SER A 423 -16.41 17.26 -4.93
CA SER A 423 -16.90 17.69 -3.60
C SER A 423 -18.03 16.79 -3.06
N ALA A 424 -18.81 16.15 -3.93
CA ALA A 424 -19.92 15.29 -3.54
C ALA A 424 -19.50 13.82 -3.31
N LEU A 425 -18.31 13.42 -3.72
CA LEU A 425 -17.79 12.06 -3.52
C LEU A 425 -17.33 11.83 -2.09
N ARG A 426 -17.77 10.72 -1.47
CA ARG A 426 -17.44 10.35 -0.09
C ARG A 426 -16.22 9.43 -0.04
N VAL A 427 -15.07 9.98 -0.43
CA VAL A 427 -13.78 9.28 -0.47
C VAL A 427 -12.68 10.16 0.13
N GLY A 428 -11.54 9.55 0.47
CA GLY A 428 -10.42 10.29 1.04
C GLY A 428 -9.61 11.09 0.02
N THR A 429 -9.53 10.61 -1.24
CA THR A 429 -8.78 11.27 -2.31
C THR A 429 -9.57 11.27 -3.61
N VAL A 430 -9.61 12.41 -4.30
CA VAL A 430 -10.19 12.52 -5.66
C VAL A 430 -9.13 13.08 -6.60
N TRP A 431 -8.87 12.35 -7.67
CA TRP A 431 -8.05 12.82 -8.78
C TRP A 431 -8.93 13.35 -9.90
N CYS A 432 -8.61 14.51 -10.42
CA CYS A 432 -9.33 15.14 -11.53
C CYS A 432 -8.41 15.21 -12.75
N ASN A 433 -8.83 14.59 -13.86
CA ASN A 433 -8.06 14.46 -15.11
C ASN A 433 -6.64 13.88 -14.93
N CYS A 434 -6.44 13.10 -13.87
CA CYS A 434 -5.20 12.37 -13.60
C CYS A 434 -5.48 11.17 -12.70
N TRP A 435 -4.46 10.36 -12.47
CA TRP A 435 -4.52 9.25 -11.51
C TRP A 435 -3.15 9.04 -10.86
N LEU A 436 -3.16 8.73 -9.56
CA LEU A 436 -1.98 8.41 -8.73
C LEU A 436 -0.95 9.56 -8.63
N VAL A 437 -1.34 10.79 -8.92
CA VAL A 437 -0.54 11.98 -8.64
C VAL A 437 -0.67 12.28 -7.15
N ARG A 438 0.42 12.14 -6.40
CA ARG A 438 0.41 12.28 -4.94
C ARG A 438 1.52 13.19 -4.45
N GLU A 439 1.12 14.21 -3.69
CA GLU A 439 2.01 15.07 -2.93
C GLU A 439 2.03 14.64 -1.45
N LEU A 440 3.21 14.36 -0.89
CA LEU A 440 3.36 13.81 0.46
C LEU A 440 3.03 14.81 1.60
N ASN A 441 2.96 16.11 1.30
CA ASN A 441 2.47 17.09 2.26
C ASN A 441 0.95 17.08 2.43
N MET A 442 0.22 16.46 1.48
CA MET A 442 -1.23 16.42 1.52
C MET A 442 -1.73 15.19 2.28
N PRO A 443 -2.81 15.32 3.07
CA PRO A 443 -3.41 14.20 3.77
C PRO A 443 -3.84 13.10 2.79
N PHE A 444 -3.51 11.86 3.14
CA PHE A 444 -3.91 10.67 2.41
C PHE A 444 -4.53 9.66 3.36
N GLY A 445 -5.62 9.01 2.93
CA GLY A 445 -6.25 7.94 3.70
C GLY A 445 -7.71 7.75 3.32
N GLY A 446 -8.24 6.57 3.64
CA GLY A 446 -9.61 6.19 3.36
C GLY A 446 -10.64 6.79 4.33
N THR A 447 -11.89 6.79 3.90
CA THR A 447 -13.08 7.03 4.74
C THR A 447 -13.94 5.76 4.75
N LYS A 448 -14.98 5.73 5.58
CA LYS A 448 -15.89 4.59 5.73
C LYS A 448 -15.08 3.30 6.03
N ASP A 449 -15.37 2.21 5.31
CA ASP A 449 -14.69 0.92 5.46
C ASP A 449 -13.28 0.86 4.82
N SER A 450 -12.82 1.95 4.21
CA SER A 450 -11.48 2.01 3.60
C SER A 450 -10.40 2.55 4.54
N GLY A 451 -10.75 3.11 5.68
CA GLY A 451 -9.70 3.52 6.60
C GLY A 451 -10.10 4.44 7.74
N MET A 452 -9.16 4.59 8.65
CA MET A 452 -9.18 5.51 9.78
C MET A 452 -7.80 6.14 9.94
N GLY A 453 -7.75 7.45 10.11
CA GLY A 453 -6.49 8.21 10.15
C GLY A 453 -6.15 8.84 8.81
N ARG A 454 -5.04 9.56 8.80
CA ARG A 454 -4.44 10.14 7.59
C ARG A 454 -2.93 10.00 7.66
N GLU A 455 -2.34 9.82 6.48
CA GLU A 455 -0.91 9.88 6.24
C GLU A 455 -0.57 11.16 5.49
N GLY A 456 0.62 11.67 5.69
CA GLY A 456 1.14 12.90 5.12
C GLY A 456 2.17 13.49 6.09
N ALA A 457 2.92 14.53 5.70
CA ALA A 457 3.98 15.05 6.56
C ALA A 457 3.47 15.42 7.96
N ALA A 458 2.48 16.30 8.04
CA ALA A 458 1.93 16.78 9.31
C ALA A 458 1.12 15.70 10.03
N ASP A 459 0.28 14.96 9.30
CA ASP A 459 -0.58 13.92 9.86
C ASP A 459 0.24 12.78 10.45
N SER A 460 1.28 12.31 9.75
CA SER A 460 2.18 11.26 10.24
C SER A 460 2.93 11.70 11.49
N ILE A 461 3.47 12.94 11.52
CA ILE A 461 4.14 13.45 12.71
C ILE A 461 3.16 13.53 13.90
N HIS A 462 1.95 14.03 13.66
CA HIS A 462 0.89 14.08 14.69
C HIS A 462 0.48 12.69 15.18
N PHE A 463 0.38 11.72 14.27
CA PHE A 463 0.01 10.35 14.62
C PHE A 463 1.06 9.68 15.52
N PHE A 464 2.36 9.78 15.18
CA PHE A 464 3.46 9.16 15.94
C PHE A 464 3.95 9.96 17.15
N THR A 465 3.29 11.06 17.52
CA THR A 465 3.62 11.87 18.70
C THR A 465 2.41 12.09 19.58
N GLU A 466 2.67 12.43 20.88
CA GLU A 466 1.70 12.96 21.82
C GLU A 466 1.93 14.44 22.05
N GLN A 467 0.87 15.24 21.89
CA GLN A 467 0.93 16.68 22.12
C GLN A 467 0.64 16.99 23.58
N LYS A 468 1.54 17.76 24.19
CA LYS A 468 1.39 18.29 25.55
C LYS A 468 1.37 19.81 25.50
N THR A 469 0.32 20.43 26.03
CA THR A 469 0.29 21.88 26.23
C THR A 469 1.01 22.24 27.52
N ILE A 470 1.96 23.16 27.41
CA ILE A 470 2.65 23.76 28.55
C ILE A 470 2.25 25.23 28.63
N CYS A 471 1.67 25.61 29.78
CA CYS A 471 1.26 26.97 30.06
C CYS A 471 2.19 27.56 31.13
N VAL A 472 2.88 28.65 30.80
CA VAL A 472 3.78 29.36 31.73
C VAL A 472 3.22 30.74 31.96
N LYS A 473 2.80 31.01 33.21
CA LYS A 473 2.36 32.34 33.61
C LYS A 473 3.54 33.32 33.53
N ILE A 474 3.28 34.48 32.93
CA ILE A 474 4.21 35.62 32.94
C ILE A 474 3.85 36.49 34.16
N ASN A 475 4.85 36.87 34.92
CA ASN A 475 4.64 37.69 36.14
C ASN A 475 4.37 39.14 35.78
#